data_ac316d48893f851fc570e79c9c419e6c
#
_entry.id   ac316d48893f851fc570e79c9c419e6c
#
_cell.length_a   1.000
_cell.length_b   1.000
_cell.length_c   1.000
_cell.angle_alpha   90.00
_cell.angle_beta   90.00
_cell.angle_gamma   90.00
#
_symmetry.space_group_name_H-M   'P 1'
#
loop_
_entity.id
_entity.type
_entity.pdbx_description
1 polymer ?
#
loop_
_entity_poly.entity_id
_entity_poly.type
_entity_poly.pdbx_seq_one_letter_code
_entity_poly.pdbx_strand_id
1 'polypeptide(L)'
;MIAHWKPNPTAPLWYASSGTEDDAPYFDELKLQHVRKVGPSCVATTLSMVANATGAKTTPEDFKAVTNSQAPHTWSEALKPYGMQLAYCNHDLRRLAYFVDELVDLNDLFFLCFYSEDPPSDPQPSGKLVTAHIVTLHKDTVYDTAKHPLWGGVVKAEEYSRLERQTKRIFRVVPYGHPRCL
;
A
#
# COMPACT_ATOMS: atom_id res chain seq x y z
N MET A 1 -14.87 -13.83 -12.57
CA MET A 1 -15.05 -14.41 -11.23
C MET A 1 -13.68 -14.58 -10.61
N ILE A 2 -13.35 -13.75 -9.66
CA ILE A 2 -12.14 -13.97 -8.89
C ILE A 2 -12.42 -15.22 -8.08
N ALA A 3 -11.72 -16.30 -8.38
CA ALA A 3 -11.81 -17.48 -7.55
C ALA A 3 -11.60 -17.04 -6.10
N HIS A 4 -12.51 -17.39 -5.23
CA HIS A 4 -12.34 -17.18 -3.80
C HIS A 4 -11.18 -18.06 -3.36
N TRP A 5 -9.99 -17.54 -3.59
CA TRP A 5 -8.80 -18.19 -3.05
C TRP A 5 -8.88 -18.04 -1.54
N LYS A 6 -9.25 -19.12 -0.88
CA LYS A 6 -9.09 -19.20 0.56
C LYS A 6 -7.66 -19.63 0.81
N PRO A 7 -6.85 -18.80 1.43
CA PRO A 7 -5.52 -19.24 1.78
C PRO A 7 -5.63 -20.47 2.64
N ASN A 8 -4.88 -21.48 2.28
CA ASN A 8 -4.64 -22.57 3.20
C ASN A 8 -4.07 -21.95 4.47
N PRO A 9 -4.66 -22.17 5.66
CA PRO A 9 -4.17 -21.57 6.90
C PRO A 9 -2.72 -21.89 7.20
N THR A 10 -2.18 -22.93 6.60
CA THR A 10 -0.77 -23.36 6.74
C THR A 10 0.11 -22.91 5.59
N ALA A 11 -0.46 -22.34 4.53
CA ALA A 11 0.33 -21.85 3.41
C ALA A 11 0.86 -20.44 3.72
N PRO A 12 2.10 -20.15 3.33
CA PRO A 12 2.62 -18.77 3.40
C PRO A 12 1.70 -17.80 2.66
N LEU A 13 1.55 -16.61 3.19
CA LEU A 13 0.89 -15.56 2.46
C LEU A 13 1.63 -15.30 1.14
N TRP A 14 0.88 -15.09 0.08
CA TRP A 14 1.47 -14.76 -1.20
C TRP A 14 1.77 -13.26 -1.27
N TYR A 15 3.02 -12.90 -1.50
CA TYR A 15 3.49 -11.52 -1.50
C TYR A 15 4.08 -11.08 -2.85
N ALA A 16 3.50 -11.57 -3.92
CA ALA A 16 3.94 -11.24 -5.28
C ALA A 16 5.39 -11.65 -5.57
N SER A 17 5.83 -12.76 -5.00
CA SER A 17 7.08 -13.39 -5.43
C SER A 17 6.87 -14.12 -6.75
N SER A 18 7.90 -14.24 -7.55
CA SER A 18 7.83 -15.01 -8.80
C SER A 18 7.76 -16.52 -8.55
N GLY A 19 8.03 -16.96 -7.34
CA GLY A 19 8.09 -18.38 -6.96
C GLY A 19 9.36 -19.09 -7.42
N THR A 20 10.21 -18.42 -8.16
CA THR A 20 11.47 -18.97 -8.73
C THR A 20 12.69 -18.18 -8.31
N GLU A 21 12.50 -17.05 -7.66
CA GLU A 21 13.56 -16.18 -7.20
C GLU A 21 13.76 -16.35 -5.70
N ASP A 22 14.97 -16.13 -5.25
CA ASP A 22 15.21 -15.82 -3.87
C ASP A 22 14.31 -14.63 -3.51
N ASP A 23 13.66 -14.69 -2.36
CA ASP A 23 12.73 -13.64 -1.90
C ASP A 23 13.47 -12.32 -1.58
N ALA A 24 14.39 -11.93 -2.47
CA ALA A 24 15.13 -10.69 -2.35
C ALA A 24 14.18 -9.49 -2.52
N PRO A 25 14.31 -8.47 -1.69
CA PRO A 25 13.51 -7.27 -1.82
C PRO A 25 13.83 -6.53 -3.13
N TYR A 26 12.82 -5.90 -3.70
CA TYR A 26 12.98 -5.11 -4.93
C TYR A 26 13.39 -3.66 -4.65
N PHE A 27 12.88 -3.07 -3.58
CA PHE A 27 12.99 -1.63 -3.31
C PHE A 27 13.42 -1.31 -1.88
N ASP A 28 14.18 -2.18 -1.26
CA ASP A 28 14.69 -1.99 0.10
C ASP A 28 15.65 -0.80 0.24
N GLU A 29 16.33 -0.43 -0.85
CA GLU A 29 17.33 0.65 -0.85
C GLU A 29 16.71 2.04 -1.08
N LEU A 30 15.42 2.14 -1.39
CA LEU A 30 14.77 3.44 -1.53
C LEU A 30 14.82 4.22 -0.22
N LYS A 31 14.95 5.53 -0.36
CA LYS A 31 14.91 6.47 0.78
C LYS A 31 13.66 7.33 0.64
N LEU A 32 12.63 6.95 1.37
CA LEU A 32 11.38 7.69 1.39
C LEU A 32 11.52 8.96 2.24
N GLN A 33 10.99 10.05 1.72
CA GLN A 33 10.81 11.28 2.48
C GLN A 33 9.31 11.48 2.72
N HIS A 34 8.92 11.52 3.98
CA HIS A 34 7.52 11.67 4.35
C HIS A 34 6.95 12.97 3.80
N VAL A 35 5.77 12.86 3.18
CA VAL A 35 4.99 13.99 2.68
C VAL A 35 3.63 13.96 3.34
N ARG A 36 3.19 15.10 3.85
CA ARG A 36 1.84 15.25 4.40
C ARG A 36 0.86 15.60 3.29
N LYS A 37 -0.25 14.88 3.24
CA LYS A 37 -1.30 15.17 2.26
C LYS A 37 -2.01 16.49 2.59
N VAL A 38 -2.51 17.12 1.55
CA VAL A 38 -3.39 18.29 1.62
C VAL A 38 -4.74 17.88 1.02
N GLY A 39 -5.81 17.96 1.82
CA GLY A 39 -7.14 17.54 1.39
C GLY A 39 -7.26 16.02 1.15
N PRO A 40 -8.28 15.57 0.40
CA PRO A 40 -8.55 14.14 0.15
C PRO A 40 -7.65 13.59 -0.96
N SER A 41 -6.37 13.44 -0.69
CA SER A 41 -5.35 13.08 -1.69
C SER A 41 -4.40 11.97 -1.25
N CYS A 42 -4.85 11.06 -0.39
CA CYS A 42 -3.98 10.03 0.18
C CYS A 42 -3.30 9.15 -0.90
N VAL A 43 -4.03 8.73 -1.93
CA VAL A 43 -3.46 7.94 -3.03
C VAL A 43 -2.43 8.75 -3.80
N ALA A 44 -2.80 9.90 -4.31
CA ALA A 44 -1.92 10.74 -5.13
C ALA A 44 -0.66 11.17 -4.37
N THR A 45 -0.78 11.53 -3.10
CA THR A 45 0.35 11.91 -2.26
C THR A 45 1.27 10.72 -1.99
N THR A 46 0.71 9.55 -1.74
CA THR A 46 1.47 8.32 -1.53
C THR A 46 2.27 7.93 -2.78
N LEU A 47 1.64 7.98 -3.95
CA LEU A 47 2.31 7.68 -5.22
C LEU A 47 3.44 8.67 -5.52
N SER A 48 3.20 9.96 -5.30
CA SER A 48 4.22 11.00 -5.47
C SER A 48 5.42 10.79 -4.52
N MET A 49 5.16 10.47 -3.26
CA MET A 49 6.20 10.20 -2.29
C MET A 49 7.10 9.04 -2.72
N VAL A 50 6.52 7.96 -3.19
CA VAL A 50 7.26 6.77 -3.63
C VAL A 50 7.99 7.03 -4.96
N ALA A 51 7.35 7.69 -5.91
CA ALA A 51 7.99 8.06 -7.17
C ALA A 51 9.21 8.97 -6.94
N ASN A 52 9.10 9.94 -6.03
CA ASN A 52 10.20 10.86 -5.72
C ASN A 52 11.38 10.16 -5.04
N ALA A 53 11.15 9.04 -4.37
CA ALA A 53 12.23 8.22 -3.81
C ALA A 53 13.14 7.61 -4.89
N THR A 54 12.70 7.54 -6.14
CA THR A 54 13.53 7.10 -7.28
C THR A 54 14.37 8.21 -7.87
N GLY A 55 14.31 9.42 -7.34
CA GLY A 55 14.99 10.61 -7.87
C GLY A 55 14.10 11.49 -8.75
N ALA A 56 12.87 11.11 -8.99
CA ALA A 56 11.89 11.93 -9.70
C ALA A 56 11.46 13.15 -8.88
N LYS A 57 10.90 14.13 -9.57
CA LYS A 57 10.33 15.34 -8.97
C LYS A 57 8.87 15.44 -9.40
N THR A 58 7.99 14.79 -8.66
CA THR A 58 6.55 14.79 -8.93
C THR A 58 5.80 15.51 -7.80
N THR A 59 4.57 15.88 -8.11
CA THR A 59 3.62 16.44 -7.14
C THR A 59 2.38 15.55 -7.06
N PRO A 60 1.59 15.61 -5.98
CA PRO A 60 0.32 14.89 -5.93
C PRO A 60 -0.64 15.22 -7.08
N GLU A 61 -0.61 16.43 -7.60
CA GLU A 61 -1.44 16.85 -8.73
C GLU A 61 -1.12 16.06 -10.00
N ASP A 62 0.14 15.74 -10.24
CA ASP A 62 0.56 14.90 -11.38
C ASP A 62 -0.14 13.53 -11.35
N PHE A 63 -0.30 12.96 -10.17
CA PHE A 63 -0.96 11.68 -10.00
C PHE A 63 -2.49 11.78 -9.97
N LYS A 64 -3.04 12.85 -9.43
CA LYS A 64 -4.50 13.08 -9.45
C LYS A 64 -5.05 13.11 -10.88
N ALA A 65 -4.28 13.66 -11.81
CA ALA A 65 -4.68 13.77 -13.21
C ALA A 65 -4.81 12.43 -13.93
N VAL A 66 -4.10 11.39 -13.48
CA VAL A 66 -3.96 10.11 -14.18
C VAL A 66 -4.43 8.90 -13.38
N THR A 67 -4.90 9.10 -12.16
CA THR A 67 -5.35 8.00 -11.29
C THR A 67 -6.80 8.16 -10.87
N ASN A 68 -7.42 7.02 -10.58
CA ASN A 68 -8.71 6.94 -9.93
C ASN A 68 -8.52 6.23 -8.57
N SER A 69 -8.92 6.88 -7.49
CA SER A 69 -8.78 6.34 -6.13
C SER A 69 -9.52 5.02 -5.89
N GLN A 70 -10.48 4.68 -6.74
CA GLN A 70 -11.24 3.43 -6.67
C GLN A 70 -10.73 2.35 -7.63
N ALA A 71 -9.73 2.67 -8.45
CA ALA A 71 -9.21 1.78 -9.49
C ALA A 71 -7.70 1.60 -9.36
N PRO A 72 -7.22 0.64 -8.54
CA PRO A 72 -5.79 0.42 -8.29
C PRO A 72 -4.95 0.13 -9.53
N HIS A 73 -5.53 -0.41 -10.60
CA HIS A 73 -4.82 -0.59 -11.85
C HIS A 73 -4.31 0.75 -12.43
N THR A 74 -5.02 1.86 -12.17
CA THR A 74 -4.55 3.18 -12.57
C THR A 74 -3.34 3.65 -11.77
N TRP A 75 -3.22 3.21 -10.52
CA TRP A 75 -2.05 3.51 -9.68
C TRP A 75 -0.81 2.78 -10.20
N SER A 76 -0.99 1.49 -10.53
CA SER A 76 0.07 0.68 -11.12
C SER A 76 0.55 1.27 -12.43
N GLU A 77 -0.37 1.67 -13.30
CA GLU A 77 -0.06 2.33 -14.57
C GLU A 77 0.72 3.62 -14.36
N ALA A 78 0.30 4.44 -13.40
CA ALA A 78 0.94 5.74 -13.11
C ALA A 78 2.37 5.59 -12.57
N LEU A 79 2.73 4.46 -12.01
CA LEU A 79 4.07 4.19 -11.49
C LEU A 79 5.06 3.69 -12.54
N LYS A 80 4.58 3.26 -13.71
CA LYS A 80 5.44 2.73 -14.78
C LYS A 80 6.62 3.63 -15.19
N PRO A 81 6.43 4.96 -15.34
CA PRO A 81 7.54 5.84 -15.69
C PRO A 81 8.69 5.84 -14.67
N TYR A 82 8.43 5.39 -13.46
CA TYR A 82 9.39 5.34 -12.35
C TYR A 82 9.96 3.93 -12.14
N GLY A 83 9.73 3.02 -13.08
CA GLY A 83 10.23 1.65 -13.00
C GLY A 83 9.46 0.75 -12.06
N MET A 84 8.26 1.12 -11.67
CA MET A 84 7.45 0.44 -10.67
C MET A 84 6.07 0.08 -11.22
N GLN A 85 5.49 -0.95 -10.65
CA GLN A 85 4.08 -1.31 -10.77
C GLN A 85 3.60 -1.90 -9.46
N LEU A 86 2.32 -2.26 -9.38
CA LEU A 86 1.73 -2.87 -8.21
C LEU A 86 1.30 -4.29 -8.50
N ALA A 87 1.47 -5.17 -7.54
CA ALA A 87 0.94 -6.52 -7.57
C ALA A 87 0.13 -6.79 -6.31
N TYR A 88 -1.01 -7.46 -6.46
CA TYR A 88 -1.81 -7.86 -5.31
C TYR A 88 -1.06 -8.88 -4.46
N CYS A 89 -1.08 -8.62 -3.16
CA CYS A 89 -0.79 -9.62 -2.15
C CYS A 89 -2.08 -10.33 -1.72
N ASN A 90 -2.04 -10.99 -0.57
CA ASN A 90 -3.19 -11.67 -0.02
C ASN A 90 -4.36 -10.70 0.22
N HIS A 91 -5.55 -11.12 -0.17
CA HIS A 91 -6.80 -10.37 -0.02
C HIS A 91 -7.54 -10.65 1.29
N ASP A 92 -6.93 -11.37 2.20
CA ASP A 92 -7.58 -11.64 3.46
C ASP A 92 -7.86 -10.34 4.21
N LEU A 93 -9.12 -10.11 4.51
CA LEU A 93 -9.58 -8.96 5.28
C LEU A 93 -9.21 -9.18 6.75
N ARG A 94 -7.94 -9.02 7.06
CA ARG A 94 -7.41 -9.18 8.41
C ARG A 94 -6.87 -7.87 8.94
N ARG A 95 -6.79 -7.81 10.24
CA ARG A 95 -6.06 -6.73 10.90
C ARG A 95 -4.58 -6.86 10.63
N LEU A 96 -3.91 -5.74 10.42
CA LEU A 96 -2.47 -5.72 10.15
C LEU A 96 -1.66 -6.50 11.19
N ALA A 97 -2.06 -6.45 12.46
CA ALA A 97 -1.38 -7.15 13.55
C ALA A 97 -1.20 -8.66 13.31
N TYR A 98 -2.07 -9.29 12.51
CA TYR A 98 -1.96 -10.73 12.24
C TYR A 98 -0.85 -11.11 11.26
N PHE A 99 -0.35 -10.17 10.47
CA PHE A 99 0.63 -10.48 9.42
C PHE A 99 1.74 -9.43 9.27
N VAL A 100 1.79 -8.44 10.16
CA VAL A 100 2.79 -7.38 10.10
C VAL A 100 4.22 -7.91 10.12
N ASP A 101 4.49 -8.93 10.92
CA ASP A 101 5.83 -9.52 11.03
C ASP A 101 6.27 -10.15 9.72
N GLU A 102 5.37 -10.82 9.00
CA GLU A 102 5.67 -11.41 7.70
C GLU A 102 6.00 -10.34 6.66
N LEU A 103 5.26 -9.22 6.65
CA LEU A 103 5.55 -8.11 5.75
C LEU A 103 6.90 -7.45 6.08
N VAL A 104 7.19 -7.25 7.35
CA VAL A 104 8.46 -6.67 7.80
C VAL A 104 9.64 -7.58 7.43
N ASP A 105 9.49 -8.88 7.57
CA ASP A 105 10.54 -9.86 7.23
C ASP A 105 10.89 -9.86 5.73
N LEU A 106 9.93 -9.49 4.87
CA LEU A 106 10.21 -9.34 3.44
C LEU A 106 11.11 -8.14 3.12
N ASN A 107 11.21 -7.20 4.03
CA ASN A 107 12.13 -6.06 3.96
C ASN A 107 12.01 -5.24 2.67
N ASP A 108 10.79 -5.01 2.20
CA ASP A 108 10.52 -4.39 0.91
C ASP A 108 9.50 -3.24 1.02
N LEU A 109 8.85 -2.91 -0.06
CA LEU A 109 7.95 -1.78 -0.22
C LEU A 109 6.53 -2.26 -0.51
N PHE A 110 5.58 -1.85 0.32
CA PHE A 110 4.17 -2.23 0.21
C PHE A 110 3.26 -1.02 0.35
N PHE A 111 2.11 -1.07 -0.32
CA PHE A 111 0.99 -0.20 0.00
C PHE A 111 -0.06 -0.98 0.77
N LEU A 112 -0.47 -0.45 1.90
CA LEU A 112 -1.49 -1.02 2.76
C LEU A 112 -2.73 -0.13 2.69
N CYS A 113 -3.82 -0.69 2.21
CA CYS A 113 -5.11 0.00 2.17
C CYS A 113 -5.98 -0.52 3.32
N PHE A 114 -6.48 0.40 4.13
CA PHE A 114 -7.34 0.09 5.27
C PHE A 114 -8.73 0.67 5.07
N TYR A 115 -9.72 0.07 5.68
CA TYR A 115 -10.98 0.75 5.92
C TYR A 115 -10.75 1.93 6.85
N SER A 116 -11.45 3.03 6.61
CA SER A 116 -11.29 4.24 7.44
C SER A 116 -11.74 4.04 8.88
N GLU A 117 -12.67 3.11 9.09
CA GLU A 117 -13.17 2.69 10.39
C GLU A 117 -13.22 1.16 10.47
N ASP A 118 -13.19 0.63 11.66
CA ASP A 118 -13.28 -0.79 11.92
C ASP A 118 -14.37 -1.06 13.00
N PRO A 119 -15.52 -1.66 12.64
CA PRO A 119 -15.89 -2.08 11.28
C PRO A 119 -16.08 -0.88 10.34
N PRO A 120 -16.05 -1.11 9.00
CA PRO A 120 -16.30 -0.04 8.05
C PRO A 120 -17.65 0.61 8.32
N SER A 121 -17.68 1.95 8.28
CA SER A 121 -18.93 2.68 8.47
C SER A 121 -19.90 2.49 7.31
N ASP A 122 -21.17 2.77 7.57
CA ASP A 122 -22.21 2.75 6.56
C ASP A 122 -21.87 3.68 5.38
N PRO A 123 -22.44 3.42 4.20
CA PRO A 123 -22.31 4.31 3.08
C PRO A 123 -22.72 5.74 3.44
N GLN A 124 -21.98 6.71 2.94
CA GLN A 124 -22.38 8.12 3.06
C GLN A 124 -23.74 8.35 2.35
N PRO A 125 -24.46 9.45 2.65
CA PRO A 125 -25.71 9.78 1.97
C PRO A 125 -25.61 9.81 0.43
N SER A 126 -24.40 10.02 -0.10
CA SER A 126 -24.10 9.92 -1.53
C SER A 126 -24.06 8.50 -2.07
N GLY A 127 -24.23 7.47 -1.23
CA GLY A 127 -24.06 6.07 -1.59
C GLY A 127 -22.59 5.61 -1.65
N LYS A 128 -21.63 6.49 -1.44
CA LYS A 128 -20.21 6.11 -1.39
C LYS A 128 -19.90 5.44 -0.05
N LEU A 129 -19.26 4.30 -0.13
CA LEU A 129 -18.64 3.70 1.04
C LEU A 129 -17.52 4.63 1.53
N VAL A 130 -17.35 4.71 2.83
CA VAL A 130 -16.23 5.45 3.40
C VAL A 130 -14.93 4.84 2.87
N THR A 131 -14.12 5.68 2.26
CA THR A 131 -12.96 5.25 1.50
C THR A 131 -11.88 4.68 2.40
N ALA A 132 -11.22 3.66 1.89
CA ALA A 132 -10.03 3.13 2.51
C ALA A 132 -8.93 4.21 2.58
N HIS A 133 -8.19 4.20 3.67
CA HIS A 133 -6.96 4.97 3.80
C HIS A 133 -5.78 4.13 3.30
N ILE A 134 -4.84 4.76 2.61
CA ILE A 134 -3.63 4.11 2.11
C ILE A 134 -2.41 4.63 2.86
N VAL A 135 -1.52 3.71 3.23
CA VAL A 135 -0.21 4.02 3.80
C VAL A 135 0.88 3.22 3.08
N THR A 136 2.11 3.65 3.23
CA THR A 136 3.28 2.94 2.69
C THR A 136 4.01 2.23 3.82
N LEU A 137 4.22 0.93 3.66
CA LEU A 137 5.17 0.18 4.50
C LEU A 137 6.47 0.03 3.73
N HIS A 138 7.54 0.56 4.27
CA HIS A 138 8.88 0.36 3.75
C HIS A 138 9.76 -0.26 4.83
N LYS A 139 10.17 -1.50 4.60
CA LYS A 139 10.90 -2.31 5.58
C LYS A 139 10.09 -2.49 6.86
N ASP A 140 10.50 -1.88 7.95
CA ASP A 140 9.84 -1.94 9.26
C ASP A 140 9.09 -0.65 9.63
N THR A 141 8.96 0.27 8.68
CA THR A 141 8.45 1.62 8.95
C THR A 141 7.24 1.95 8.08
N VAL A 142 6.21 2.47 8.70
CA VAL A 142 5.00 2.96 8.04
C VAL A 142 5.09 4.46 7.83
N TYR A 143 4.82 4.88 6.60
CA TYR A 143 4.70 6.28 6.18
C TYR A 143 3.24 6.57 5.89
N ASP A 144 2.61 7.34 6.76
CA ASP A 144 1.22 7.75 6.63
C ASP A 144 1.18 9.22 6.22
N THR A 145 0.58 9.52 5.08
CA THR A 145 0.46 10.89 4.58
C THR A 145 -0.59 11.70 5.31
N ALA A 146 -1.47 11.06 6.06
CA ALA A 146 -2.46 11.75 6.87
C ALA A 146 -1.83 12.40 8.10
N LYS A 147 -2.41 13.53 8.52
CA LYS A 147 -2.03 14.14 9.78
C LYS A 147 -2.56 13.29 10.93
N HIS A 148 -1.66 12.75 11.74
CA HIS A 148 -2.03 12.04 12.93
C HIS A 148 -1.57 12.80 14.19
N PRO A 149 -2.41 12.92 15.21
CA PRO A 149 -2.08 13.67 16.41
C PRO A 149 -0.94 13.06 17.24
N LEU A 150 -0.68 11.76 17.10
CA LEU A 150 0.24 11.05 17.97
C LEU A 150 1.63 10.79 17.38
N TRP A 151 1.83 10.74 16.04
CA TRP A 151 3.11 10.31 15.47
C TRP A 151 3.55 11.04 14.19
N GLY A 152 3.22 12.17 13.90
CA GLY A 152 3.78 12.92 12.77
C GLY A 152 3.85 12.23 11.39
N GLY A 153 3.21 11.08 11.23
CA GLY A 153 3.10 10.38 9.95
C GLY A 153 4.14 9.27 9.69
N VAL A 154 5.18 9.15 10.50
CA VAL A 154 6.19 8.08 10.37
C VAL A 154 6.28 7.32 11.67
N VAL A 155 6.08 6.00 11.60
CA VAL A 155 6.01 5.15 12.79
C VAL A 155 6.46 3.73 12.47
N LYS A 156 6.98 3.00 13.44
CA LYS A 156 7.32 1.59 13.26
C LYS A 156 6.07 0.77 12.95
N ALA A 157 6.22 -0.20 12.06
CA ALA A 157 5.10 -1.05 11.62
C ALA A 157 4.42 -1.79 12.77
N GLU A 158 5.20 -2.30 13.72
CA GLU A 158 4.68 -2.95 14.92
C GLU A 158 3.77 -2.01 15.72
N GLU A 159 4.20 -0.77 15.92
CA GLU A 159 3.42 0.24 16.64
C GLU A 159 2.16 0.62 15.86
N TYR A 160 2.29 0.81 14.54
CA TYR A 160 1.14 1.11 13.68
C TYR A 160 0.09 0.00 13.71
N SER A 161 0.52 -1.25 13.78
CA SER A 161 -0.38 -2.42 13.83
C SER A 161 -1.26 -2.45 15.07
N ARG A 162 -0.88 -1.76 16.14
CA ARG A 162 -1.68 -1.65 17.38
C ARG A 162 -2.95 -0.82 17.20
N LEU A 163 -3.09 -0.09 16.11
CA LEU A 163 -4.34 0.60 15.77
C LEU A 163 -5.47 -0.35 15.40
N GLU A 164 -5.17 -1.62 15.23
CA GLU A 164 -6.14 -2.67 14.93
C GLU A 164 -6.98 -2.42 13.68
N ARG A 165 -6.45 -1.66 12.73
CA ARG A 165 -7.12 -1.38 11.46
C ARG A 165 -7.22 -2.64 10.61
N GLN A 166 -8.39 -2.84 10.04
CA GLN A 166 -8.63 -3.92 9.09
C GLN A 166 -8.14 -3.53 7.71
N THR A 167 -7.30 -4.38 7.12
CA THR A 167 -6.83 -4.18 5.75
C THR A 167 -7.93 -4.51 4.75
N LYS A 168 -8.01 -3.69 3.73
CA LYS A 168 -8.86 -3.89 2.56
C LYS A 168 -8.08 -4.51 1.41
N ARG A 169 -6.89 -4.01 1.18
CA ARG A 169 -6.00 -4.46 0.10
C ARG A 169 -4.55 -4.27 0.52
N ILE A 170 -3.70 -5.15 0.04
CA ILE A 170 -2.25 -5.03 0.18
C ILE A 170 -1.65 -5.16 -1.21
N PHE A 171 -0.78 -4.22 -1.56
CA PHE A 171 -0.01 -4.29 -2.79
C PHE A 171 1.48 -4.35 -2.45
N ARG A 172 2.22 -5.21 -3.13
CA ARG A 172 3.67 -5.06 -3.20
C ARG A 172 4.01 -4.14 -4.36
N VAL A 173 4.91 -3.21 -4.13
CA VAL A 173 5.51 -2.45 -5.23
C VAL A 173 6.54 -3.34 -5.88
N VAL A 174 6.37 -3.59 -7.17
CA VAL A 174 7.19 -4.51 -7.95
C VAL A 174 7.85 -3.78 -9.11
N PRO A 175 8.96 -4.31 -9.67
CA PRO A 175 9.56 -3.72 -10.85
C PRO A 175 8.60 -3.70 -12.03
N TYR A 176 8.75 -2.71 -12.88
CA TYR A 176 8.04 -2.62 -14.14
C TYR A 176 8.15 -3.94 -14.93
N GLY A 177 7.03 -4.43 -15.43
CA GLY A 177 6.98 -5.67 -16.19
C GLY A 177 6.99 -6.94 -15.33
N HIS A 178 6.83 -6.83 -14.02
CA HIS A 178 6.70 -8.01 -13.17
C HIS A 178 5.50 -8.87 -13.62
N PRO A 179 5.63 -10.22 -13.68
CA PRO A 179 4.59 -11.08 -14.26
C PRO A 179 3.24 -11.03 -13.55
N ARG A 180 3.19 -10.54 -12.32
CA ARG A 180 1.96 -10.46 -11.50
C ARG A 180 1.44 -9.04 -11.31
N CYS A 181 1.97 -8.07 -12.03
CA CYS A 181 1.52 -6.68 -11.88
C CYS A 181 0.11 -6.46 -12.45
N LEU A 182 -0.54 -5.48 -11.89
CA LEU A 182 -1.83 -4.97 -12.37
C LEU A 182 -1.67 -4.29 -13.73
#